data_681846460c0652432f1129686ca6f0b8
#
_entry.id   681846460c0652432f1129686ca6f0b8
#
_cell.length_a   1.000
_cell.length_b   1.000
_cell.length_c   1.000
_cell.angle_alpha   90.00
_cell.angle_beta   90.00
_cell.angle_gamma   90.00
#
_symmetry.space_group_name_H-M   'P 1'
#
loop_
_entity.id
_entity.type
_entity.pdbx_description
1 polymer ?
#
loop_
_entity_poly.entity_id
_entity_poly.type
_entity_poly.pdbx_seq_one_letter_code
_entity_poly.pdbx_strand_id
1 'polypeptide(L)'
;MELHNLFGGAFTCKLPSYSADMSKIRQIPDNQEVFCHEQSDQSLIIEILERVDKEDDESIKYHFKEICIANDANNVEVLEIINVLNFIDSTECDSCLILKSKENISKFNEEVKNPIFLILALFRYKKYNADVLFTFNDPMFDNGTCSNRWTEENIMETIYSLNLKNSDIFVN
;
A
#
# COMPACT_ATOMS: atom_id res chain seq x y z
N MET A 1 -5.83 -5.27 -15.64
CA MET A 1 -6.30 -4.33 -14.57
C MET A 1 -7.82 -4.31 -14.57
N GLU A 2 -8.44 -4.55 -13.43
CA GLU A 2 -9.90 -4.55 -13.26
C GLU A 2 -10.29 -3.53 -12.18
N LEU A 3 -11.43 -2.84 -12.39
CA LEU A 3 -11.94 -1.86 -11.43
C LEU A 3 -12.64 -2.58 -10.28
N HIS A 4 -12.21 -2.30 -9.04
CA HIS A 4 -12.77 -2.85 -7.81
C HIS A 4 -13.35 -1.75 -6.93
N ASN A 5 -14.42 -2.10 -6.21
CA ASN A 5 -14.95 -1.30 -5.11
C ASN A 5 -14.23 -1.71 -3.82
N LEU A 6 -13.77 -0.72 -3.06
CA LEU A 6 -13.10 -0.89 -1.78
C LEU A 6 -13.92 -0.23 -0.67
N PHE A 7 -13.83 -0.74 0.56
CA PHE A 7 -14.53 -0.19 1.72
C PHE A 7 -16.03 0.01 1.46
N GLY A 8 -16.69 -1.04 0.94
CA GLY A 8 -18.12 -0.98 0.61
C GLY A 8 -18.48 0.00 -0.51
N GLY A 9 -17.55 0.39 -1.36
CA GLY A 9 -17.75 1.33 -2.47
C GLY A 9 -17.38 2.77 -2.13
N ALA A 10 -16.81 3.03 -0.94
CA ALA A 10 -16.32 4.36 -0.59
C ALA A 10 -15.10 4.78 -1.44
N PHE A 11 -14.33 3.81 -1.89
CA PHE A 11 -13.26 4.00 -2.86
C PHE A 11 -13.42 3.08 -4.05
N THR A 12 -12.80 3.44 -5.16
CA THR A 12 -12.57 2.54 -6.30
C THR A 12 -11.07 2.50 -6.63
N CYS A 13 -10.60 1.37 -7.13
CA CYS A 13 -9.22 1.18 -7.54
C CYS A 13 -9.15 0.13 -8.66
N LYS A 14 -8.23 0.31 -9.61
CA LYS A 14 -7.88 -0.75 -10.56
C LYS A 14 -6.86 -1.68 -9.92
N LEU A 15 -7.20 -2.93 -9.75
CA LEU A 15 -6.26 -3.94 -9.25
C LEU A 15 -5.63 -4.71 -10.42
N PRO A 16 -4.37 -5.14 -10.29
CA PRO A 16 -3.73 -5.99 -11.28
C PRO A 16 -4.37 -7.38 -11.30
N SER A 17 -4.22 -8.09 -12.41
CA SER A 17 -4.69 -9.49 -12.54
C SER A 17 -4.08 -10.37 -11.45
N TYR A 18 -4.77 -11.45 -11.12
CA TYR A 18 -4.38 -12.39 -10.05
C TYR A 18 -4.44 -11.80 -8.63
N SER A 19 -5.26 -10.77 -8.40
CA SER A 19 -5.50 -10.20 -7.07
C SER A 19 -6.59 -10.97 -6.35
N ALA A 20 -6.21 -11.78 -5.35
CA ALA A 20 -7.13 -12.48 -4.48
C ALA A 20 -7.49 -11.61 -3.26
N ASP A 21 -8.78 -11.36 -3.06
CA ASP A 21 -9.31 -10.64 -1.92
C ASP A 21 -9.23 -11.53 -0.66
N MET A 22 -8.42 -11.10 0.31
CA MET A 22 -8.15 -11.86 1.52
C MET A 22 -9.29 -11.83 2.54
N SER A 23 -10.25 -10.92 2.42
CA SER A 23 -11.45 -10.88 3.27
C SER A 23 -12.33 -12.13 3.10
N LYS A 24 -12.24 -12.79 1.95
CA LYS A 24 -12.92 -14.07 1.66
C LYS A 24 -12.29 -15.28 2.34
N ILE A 25 -11.07 -15.15 2.86
CA ILE A 25 -10.27 -16.24 3.42
C ILE A 25 -10.10 -16.10 4.93
N ARG A 26 -9.93 -14.86 5.41
CA ARG A 26 -9.73 -14.53 6.82
C ARG A 26 -10.41 -13.22 7.18
N GLN A 27 -10.65 -13.02 8.47
CA GLN A 27 -11.10 -11.71 8.95
C GLN A 27 -10.00 -10.65 8.74
N ILE A 28 -10.38 -9.53 8.13
CA ILE A 28 -9.55 -8.35 7.92
C ILE A 28 -10.15 -7.21 8.75
N PRO A 29 -9.34 -6.32 9.36
CA PRO A 29 -9.83 -5.12 10.03
C PRO A 29 -10.71 -4.26 9.09
N ASP A 30 -11.75 -3.63 9.62
CA ASP A 30 -12.72 -2.86 8.82
C ASP A 30 -12.10 -1.64 8.12
N ASN A 31 -10.96 -1.15 8.63
CA ASN A 31 -10.19 -0.06 8.03
C ASN A 31 -9.14 -0.54 7.01
N GLN A 32 -9.14 -1.82 6.65
CA GLN A 32 -8.17 -2.39 5.71
C GLN A 32 -8.85 -3.14 4.56
N GLU A 33 -8.23 -3.08 3.39
CA GLU A 33 -8.45 -3.98 2.26
C GLU A 33 -7.13 -4.68 1.95
N VAL A 34 -7.14 -6.00 1.83
CA VAL A 34 -5.92 -6.80 1.64
C VAL A 34 -6.08 -7.72 0.45
N PHE A 35 -5.14 -7.62 -0.48
CA PHE A 35 -5.08 -8.46 -1.67
C PHE A 35 -3.73 -9.17 -1.72
N CYS A 36 -3.73 -10.46 -2.04
CA CYS A 36 -2.53 -11.24 -2.30
C CYS A 36 -2.51 -11.70 -3.75
N HIS A 37 -1.32 -11.82 -4.32
CA HIS A 37 -1.17 -12.42 -5.62
C HIS A 37 -1.43 -13.93 -5.55
N GLU A 38 -2.29 -14.46 -6.43
CA GLU A 38 -2.72 -15.87 -6.39
C GLU A 38 -1.59 -16.89 -6.55
N GLN A 39 -0.47 -16.50 -7.15
CA GLN A 39 0.62 -17.38 -7.55
C GLN A 39 2.00 -16.93 -7.04
N SER A 40 2.08 -15.85 -6.26
CA SER A 40 3.33 -15.34 -5.66
C SER A 40 3.11 -14.86 -4.24
N ASP A 41 4.19 -14.47 -3.57
CA ASP A 41 4.15 -13.92 -2.19
C ASP A 41 3.90 -12.41 -2.16
N GLN A 42 3.54 -11.79 -3.30
CA GLN A 42 3.26 -10.36 -3.37
C GLN A 42 1.93 -10.02 -2.70
N SER A 43 1.86 -8.86 -2.06
CA SER A 43 0.63 -8.39 -1.41
C SER A 43 0.44 -6.89 -1.54
N LEU A 44 -0.83 -6.48 -1.53
CA LEU A 44 -1.30 -5.10 -1.48
C LEU A 44 -2.16 -4.92 -0.22
N ILE A 45 -1.90 -3.86 0.53
CA ILE A 45 -2.70 -3.47 1.68
C ILE A 45 -3.11 -2.02 1.49
N ILE A 46 -4.40 -1.73 1.58
CA ILE A 46 -4.93 -0.37 1.58
C ILE A 46 -5.55 -0.14 2.94
N GLU A 47 -5.14 0.92 3.63
CA GLU A 47 -5.53 1.15 5.02
C GLU A 47 -5.94 2.60 5.24
N ILE A 48 -7.06 2.82 5.92
CA ILE A 48 -7.55 4.14 6.34
C ILE A 48 -7.11 4.38 7.78
N LEU A 49 -6.41 5.48 8.01
CA LEU A 49 -5.89 5.88 9.32
C LEU A 49 -6.30 7.32 9.65
N GLU A 50 -6.23 7.68 10.93
CA GLU A 50 -6.28 9.07 11.33
C GLU A 50 -5.03 9.80 10.82
N ARG A 51 -5.22 11.02 10.32
CA ARG A 51 -4.14 11.83 9.77
C ARG A 51 -3.11 12.19 10.85
N VAL A 52 -1.83 11.93 10.59
CA VAL A 52 -0.76 12.38 11.46
C VAL A 52 -0.53 13.88 11.29
N ASP A 53 -0.35 14.59 12.42
CA ASP A 53 -0.10 16.04 12.45
C ASP A 53 1.39 16.35 12.17
N LYS A 54 1.78 16.15 10.92
CA LYS A 54 3.13 16.37 10.39
C LYS A 54 3.03 16.87 8.95
N GLU A 55 4.11 17.50 8.48
CA GLU A 55 4.26 17.83 7.06
C GLU A 55 4.31 16.55 6.22
N ASP A 56 4.02 16.68 4.94
CA ASP A 56 3.80 15.53 4.04
C ASP A 56 5.00 14.57 3.99
N ASP A 57 6.22 15.10 3.82
CA ASP A 57 7.46 14.29 3.80
C ASP A 57 7.75 13.60 5.15
N GLU A 58 7.43 14.25 6.25
CA GLU A 58 7.58 13.66 7.59
C GLU A 58 6.50 12.61 7.86
N SER A 59 5.31 12.81 7.31
CA SER A 59 4.18 11.88 7.47
C SER A 59 4.45 10.55 6.78
N ILE A 60 4.92 10.56 5.53
CA ILE A 60 5.23 9.30 4.84
C ILE A 60 6.38 8.55 5.52
N LYS A 61 7.41 9.27 6.01
CA LYS A 61 8.50 8.67 6.77
C LYS A 61 8.04 8.10 8.11
N TYR A 62 7.09 8.78 8.78
CA TYR A 62 6.49 8.30 10.02
C TYR A 62 5.76 6.97 9.78
N HIS A 63 4.82 6.93 8.82
CA HIS A 63 4.09 5.71 8.51
C HIS A 63 5.01 4.57 8.05
N PHE A 64 6.02 4.88 7.24
CA PHE A 64 7.01 3.91 6.82
C PHE A 64 7.78 3.31 8.01
N LYS A 65 8.18 4.14 8.97
CA LYS A 65 8.85 3.67 10.18
C LYS A 65 7.96 2.74 11.01
N GLU A 66 6.67 3.06 11.16
CA GLU A 66 5.72 2.20 11.88
C GLU A 66 5.57 0.83 11.17
N ILE A 67 5.53 0.80 9.85
CA ILE A 67 5.51 -0.44 9.05
C ILE A 67 6.80 -1.25 9.28
N CYS A 68 7.97 -0.61 9.24
CA CYS A 68 9.25 -1.28 9.50
C CYS A 68 9.30 -1.90 10.90
N ILE A 69 8.80 -1.19 11.92
CA ILE A 69 8.73 -1.69 13.30
C ILE A 69 7.80 -2.90 13.37
N ALA A 70 6.60 -2.80 12.79
CA ALA A 70 5.60 -3.87 12.79
C ALA A 70 6.11 -5.15 12.09
N ASN A 71 6.95 -5.00 11.07
CA ASN A 71 7.54 -6.08 10.30
C ASN A 71 8.88 -6.60 10.85
N ASP A 72 9.39 -6.05 11.96
CA ASP A 72 10.75 -6.31 12.46
C ASP A 72 11.82 -6.16 11.35
N ALA A 73 11.66 -5.13 10.53
CA ALA A 73 12.52 -4.87 9.39
C ALA A 73 13.91 -4.39 9.82
N ASN A 74 14.92 -4.89 9.13
CA ASN A 74 16.32 -4.52 9.35
C ASN A 74 16.97 -4.13 8.02
N ASN A 75 18.09 -3.39 8.08
CA ASN A 75 18.84 -2.94 6.89
C ASN A 75 17.90 -2.26 5.87
N VAL A 76 17.16 -1.28 6.36
CA VAL A 76 16.19 -0.53 5.55
C VAL A 76 16.93 0.52 4.72
N GLU A 77 16.70 0.51 3.42
CA GLU A 77 17.21 1.49 2.46
C GLU A 77 16.04 2.18 1.76
N VAL A 78 15.85 3.47 2.00
CA VAL A 78 14.91 4.30 1.24
C VAL A 78 15.57 4.66 -0.09
N LEU A 79 14.96 4.24 -1.20
CA LEU A 79 15.47 4.48 -2.54
C LEU A 79 15.00 5.81 -3.12
N GLU A 80 13.72 6.15 -2.86
CA GLU A 80 13.07 7.29 -3.49
C GLU A 80 11.87 7.78 -2.68
N ILE A 81 11.63 9.09 -2.65
CA ILE A 81 10.37 9.70 -2.22
C ILE A 81 9.96 10.70 -3.29
N ILE A 82 8.74 10.55 -3.85
CA ILE A 82 8.22 11.39 -4.94
C ILE A 82 6.80 11.87 -4.62
N ASN A 83 6.48 13.09 -5.06
CA ASN A 83 5.12 13.61 -5.05
C ASN A 83 4.44 13.26 -6.38
N VAL A 84 3.29 12.61 -6.30
CA VAL A 84 2.54 12.12 -7.46
C VAL A 84 1.11 12.67 -7.55
N LEU A 85 0.80 13.72 -6.80
CA LEU A 85 -0.56 14.29 -6.74
C LEU A 85 -1.11 14.62 -8.14
N ASN A 86 -0.29 15.10 -9.06
CA ASN A 86 -0.69 15.43 -10.43
C ASN A 86 -1.14 14.23 -11.28
N PHE A 87 -0.86 13.00 -10.82
CA PHE A 87 -1.23 11.75 -11.50
C PHE A 87 -2.47 11.09 -10.89
N ILE A 88 -2.96 11.61 -9.74
CA ILE A 88 -4.10 11.05 -9.01
C ILE A 88 -5.41 11.62 -9.57
N ASP A 89 -6.33 10.75 -9.93
CA ASP A 89 -7.67 11.11 -10.40
C ASP A 89 -8.64 11.36 -9.22
N SER A 90 -8.23 12.23 -8.30
CA SER A 90 -9.04 12.58 -7.13
C SER A 90 -8.90 14.07 -6.80
N THR A 91 -10.03 14.78 -6.83
CA THR A 91 -10.08 16.21 -6.47
C THR A 91 -10.11 16.47 -4.98
N GLU A 92 -10.35 15.44 -4.15
CA GLU A 92 -10.46 15.52 -2.69
C GLU A 92 -9.14 15.20 -1.98
N CYS A 93 -8.15 14.64 -2.69
CA CYS A 93 -6.84 14.34 -2.15
C CYS A 93 -5.96 15.59 -2.15
N ASP A 94 -5.48 16.00 -0.99
CA ASP A 94 -4.64 17.21 -0.84
C ASP A 94 -3.18 16.96 -1.20
N SER A 95 -2.70 15.75 -0.98
CA SER A 95 -1.33 15.36 -1.25
C SER A 95 -1.22 13.85 -1.43
N CYS A 96 -0.36 13.43 -2.38
CA CYS A 96 -0.03 12.03 -2.58
C CYS A 96 1.48 11.89 -2.78
N LEU A 97 2.12 11.13 -1.88
CA LEU A 97 3.54 10.80 -1.94
C LEU A 97 3.73 9.31 -2.07
N ILE A 98 4.81 8.93 -2.76
CA ILE A 98 5.26 7.54 -2.84
C ILE A 98 6.67 7.45 -2.28
N LEU A 99 6.89 6.47 -1.40
CA LEU A 99 8.18 6.05 -0.90
C LEU A 99 8.48 4.64 -1.42
N LYS A 100 9.65 4.45 -2.00
CA LYS A 100 10.16 3.13 -2.38
C LYS A 100 11.33 2.74 -1.50
N SER A 101 11.36 1.51 -1.06
CA SER A 101 12.42 1.00 -0.20
C SER A 101 12.78 -0.46 -0.49
N LYS A 102 13.97 -0.83 0.00
CA LYS A 102 14.37 -2.22 0.19
C LYS A 102 14.61 -2.46 1.67
N GLU A 103 14.12 -3.57 2.16
CA GLU A 103 14.25 -3.96 3.55
C GLU A 103 14.47 -5.47 3.69
N ASN A 104 15.10 -5.89 4.77
CA ASN A 104 15.25 -7.29 5.09
C ASN A 104 14.32 -7.63 6.26
N ILE A 105 13.41 -8.57 6.05
CA ILE A 105 12.43 -9.03 7.05
C ILE A 105 12.75 -10.46 7.46
N SER A 106 12.77 -10.73 8.79
CA SER A 106 12.85 -12.08 9.32
C SER A 106 11.46 -12.70 9.30
N LYS A 107 11.26 -13.78 8.52
CA LYS A 107 10.08 -14.63 8.66
C LYS A 107 10.36 -15.72 9.70
N PHE A 108 9.54 -15.80 10.76
CA PHE A 108 9.46 -16.95 11.69
C PHE A 108 10.79 -17.47 12.24
N ASN A 109 11.59 -16.66 12.95
CA ASN A 109 12.85 -17.09 13.60
C ASN A 109 13.92 -17.66 12.65
N GLU A 110 13.86 -17.37 11.36
CA GLU A 110 14.92 -17.76 10.44
C GLU A 110 16.12 -16.80 10.56
N GLU A 111 17.33 -17.34 10.57
CA GLU A 111 18.58 -16.56 10.53
C GLU A 111 18.77 -15.85 9.20
N VAL A 112 18.07 -16.28 8.14
CA VAL A 112 18.13 -15.70 6.79
C VAL A 112 16.99 -14.69 6.65
N LYS A 113 17.35 -13.42 6.56
CA LYS A 113 16.42 -12.32 6.29
C LYS A 113 16.16 -12.23 4.79
N ASN A 114 14.91 -12.28 4.40
CA ASN A 114 14.51 -12.18 3.00
C ASN A 114 14.41 -10.70 2.59
N PRO A 115 15.03 -10.29 1.46
CA PRO A 115 14.88 -8.95 0.94
C PRO A 115 13.46 -8.73 0.42
N ILE A 116 12.85 -7.60 0.80
CA ILE A 116 11.54 -7.15 0.32
C ILE A 116 11.73 -5.80 -0.36
N PHE A 117 11.17 -5.65 -1.55
CA PHE A 117 10.92 -4.35 -2.16
C PHE A 117 9.55 -3.88 -1.71
N LEU A 118 9.49 -2.67 -1.15
CA LEU A 118 8.27 -2.07 -0.64
C LEU A 118 7.99 -0.75 -1.38
N ILE A 119 6.74 -0.57 -1.80
CA ILE A 119 6.20 0.71 -2.24
C ILE A 119 5.11 1.12 -1.26
N LEU A 120 5.29 2.28 -0.64
CA LEU A 120 4.30 2.92 0.22
C LEU A 120 3.79 4.17 -0.48
N ALA A 121 2.48 4.25 -0.74
CA ALA A 121 1.84 5.50 -1.13
C ALA A 121 1.00 6.05 0.02
N LEU A 122 1.14 7.34 0.28
CA LEU A 122 0.38 8.09 1.28
C LEU A 122 -0.51 9.09 0.57
N PHE A 123 -1.84 8.92 0.69
CA PHE A 123 -2.86 9.86 0.24
C PHE A 123 -3.37 10.63 1.46
N ARG A 124 -3.32 11.95 1.41
CA ARG A 124 -3.74 12.80 2.52
C ARG A 124 -5.04 13.53 2.21
N TYR A 125 -6.00 13.39 3.11
CA TYR A 125 -7.31 14.00 3.04
C TYR A 125 -7.50 14.94 4.23
N LYS A 126 -6.92 16.17 4.15
CA LYS A 126 -6.87 17.14 5.27
C LYS A 126 -8.26 17.52 5.77
N LYS A 127 -9.21 17.69 4.85
CA LYS A 127 -10.61 18.03 5.17
C LYS A 127 -11.26 16.99 6.09
N TYR A 128 -10.85 15.74 5.98
CA TYR A 128 -11.44 14.60 6.71
C TYR A 128 -10.56 14.10 7.85
N ASN A 129 -9.44 14.76 8.12
CA ASN A 129 -8.44 14.31 9.09
C ASN A 129 -8.00 12.86 8.88
N ALA A 130 -7.86 12.45 7.62
CA ALA A 130 -7.54 11.07 7.24
C ALA A 130 -6.28 10.97 6.40
N ASP A 131 -5.51 9.91 6.65
CA ASP A 131 -4.44 9.40 5.81
C ASP A 131 -4.87 8.03 5.26
N VAL A 132 -4.72 7.81 3.96
CA VAL A 132 -4.92 6.50 3.34
C VAL A 132 -3.57 5.99 2.88
N LEU A 133 -3.17 4.84 3.40
CA LEU A 133 -1.94 4.16 3.03
C LEU A 133 -2.23 3.08 1.98
N PHE A 134 -1.37 2.99 1.00
CA PHE A 134 -1.31 1.90 0.05
C PHE A 134 0.07 1.28 0.16
N THR A 135 0.15 0.04 0.62
CA THR A 135 1.41 -0.68 0.82
C THR A 135 1.49 -1.87 -0.11
N PHE A 136 2.51 -1.89 -0.96
CA PHE A 136 2.87 -3.05 -1.77
C PHE A 136 4.11 -3.70 -1.21
N ASN A 137 4.03 -5.01 -0.97
CA ASN A 137 5.15 -5.84 -0.53
C ASN A 137 5.51 -6.82 -1.64
N ASP A 138 6.75 -6.76 -2.10
CA ASP A 138 7.32 -7.68 -3.08
C ASP A 138 8.51 -8.43 -2.48
N PRO A 139 8.33 -9.66 -1.97
CA PRO A 139 9.43 -10.50 -1.60
C PRO A 139 10.29 -10.78 -2.84
N MET A 140 11.54 -10.27 -2.82
CA MET A 140 12.48 -10.39 -3.94
C MET A 140 13.02 -11.82 -4.11
N PHE A 141 12.72 -12.70 -3.18
CA PHE A 141 13.12 -14.10 -3.21
C PHE A 141 12.04 -14.92 -3.93
N ASP A 142 12.11 -14.94 -5.26
CA ASP A 142 11.32 -15.85 -6.08
C ASP A 142 12.24 -16.93 -6.64
N ASN A 143 11.85 -18.19 -6.45
CA ASN A 143 12.53 -19.35 -7.07
C ASN A 143 12.31 -19.41 -8.60
N GLY A 144 11.90 -18.31 -9.23
CA GLY A 144 11.67 -18.21 -10.67
C GLY A 144 10.42 -18.94 -11.15
N THR A 145 9.47 -19.24 -10.27
CA THR A 145 8.31 -20.07 -10.57
C THR A 145 7.09 -19.30 -11.06
N CYS A 146 7.01 -17.98 -10.80
CA CYS A 146 5.87 -17.15 -11.17
C CYS A 146 6.22 -16.18 -12.31
N SER A 147 5.69 -16.43 -13.51
CA SER A 147 5.88 -15.56 -14.68
C SER A 147 4.98 -14.32 -14.69
N ASN A 148 3.95 -14.27 -13.84
CA ASN A 148 2.89 -13.27 -13.85
C ASN A 148 2.94 -12.33 -12.64
N ARG A 149 4.11 -12.15 -12.04
CA ARG A 149 4.29 -11.24 -10.89
C ARG A 149 3.82 -9.83 -11.25
N TRP A 150 3.26 -9.13 -10.28
CA TRP A 150 2.95 -7.71 -10.44
C TRP A 150 4.24 -6.92 -10.59
N THR A 151 4.28 -6.09 -11.62
CA THR A 151 5.41 -5.20 -11.87
C THR A 151 5.22 -3.88 -11.12
N GLU A 152 6.31 -3.13 -10.94
CA GLU A 152 6.22 -1.77 -10.40
C GLU A 152 5.24 -0.90 -11.21
N GLU A 153 5.21 -1.04 -12.55
CA GLU A 153 4.29 -0.32 -13.43
C GLU A 153 2.82 -0.66 -13.11
N ASN A 154 2.49 -1.93 -12.88
CA ASN A 154 1.15 -2.35 -12.44
C ASN A 154 0.77 -1.68 -11.13
N ILE A 155 1.69 -1.62 -10.17
CA ILE A 155 1.45 -1.01 -8.86
C ILE A 155 1.27 0.50 -8.97
N MET A 156 2.08 1.17 -9.78
CA MET A 156 1.92 2.61 -10.03
C MET A 156 0.57 2.93 -10.69
N GLU A 157 0.13 2.12 -11.68
CA GLU A 157 -1.21 2.27 -12.28
C GLU A 157 -2.32 2.06 -11.24
N THR A 158 -2.16 1.08 -10.35
CA THR A 158 -3.09 0.85 -9.24
C THR A 158 -3.17 2.07 -8.33
N ILE A 159 -2.03 2.60 -7.87
CA ILE A 159 -1.95 3.78 -7.00
C ILE A 159 -2.63 4.99 -7.67
N TYR A 160 -2.34 5.26 -8.94
CA TYR A 160 -2.91 6.41 -9.65
C TYR A 160 -4.42 6.30 -9.85
N SER A 161 -4.96 5.08 -9.85
CA SER A 161 -6.39 4.82 -10.05
C SER A 161 -7.22 4.87 -8.77
N LEU A 162 -6.59 4.99 -7.58
CA LEU A 162 -7.33 5.07 -6.32
C LEU A 162 -8.15 6.36 -6.27
N ASN A 163 -9.46 6.22 -6.14
CA ASN A 163 -10.39 7.34 -6.23
C ASN A 163 -11.45 7.26 -5.13
N LEU A 164 -11.57 8.33 -4.34
CA LEU A 164 -12.61 8.50 -3.33
C LEU A 164 -13.96 8.76 -4.02
N LYS A 165 -14.97 7.98 -3.68
CA LYS A 165 -16.36 8.09 -4.18
C LYS A 165 -17.33 8.56 -3.13
N ASN A 166 -17.14 8.18 -1.87
CA ASN A 166 -17.98 8.59 -0.76
C ASN A 166 -17.12 8.91 0.46
N SER A 167 -17.11 10.17 0.86
CA SER A 167 -16.33 10.67 2.00
C SER A 167 -16.95 10.31 3.37
N ASP A 168 -18.16 9.76 3.42
CA ASP A 168 -18.77 9.30 4.67
C ASP A 168 -17.95 8.20 5.35
N ILE A 169 -17.07 7.53 4.62
CA ILE A 169 -16.14 6.55 5.18
C ILE A 169 -15.21 7.15 6.26
N PHE A 170 -14.94 8.44 6.21
CA PHE A 170 -14.08 9.14 7.18
C PHE A 170 -14.86 9.70 8.39
N VAL A 171 -16.18 9.61 8.39
CA VAL A 171 -17.03 10.10 9.47
C VAL A 171 -17.32 8.92 10.41
N ASN A 172 -16.63 8.89 11.54
CA ASN A 172 -16.96 8.02 12.68
C ASN A 172 -17.49 8.85 13.83
#